data_13e0b6559a86c20da4682cbab58c760a
#
_entry.id   13e0b6559a86c20da4682cbab58c760a
#
_cell.length_a   1.000
_cell.length_b   1.000
_cell.length_c   1.000
_cell.angle_alpha   90.00
_cell.angle_beta   90.00
_cell.angle_gamma   90.00
#
_symmetry.space_group_name_H-M   'P 1'
#
loop_
_entity.id
_entity.type
_entity.pdbx_description
1 polymer ?
#
loop_
_entity_poly.entity_id
_entity_poly.type
_entity_poly.pdbx_seq_one_letter_code
_entity_poly.pdbx_strand_id
1 'polypeptide(L)'
;SHQKIMQSLGAEAYPLAWGEVYSGLQTGVIDGQMNPVPTVPFANFFEVQKYLTLTNHLFSPYTLMINRAFYEGLSDAERGVLHHAAENCVMASRGVSRVIEASDRGLAGLMDRMEITALTDAQRKAMADVAQPAFEGHIRENLDAKAVELLDLMKTEVGAANQAVY
;
A
#
# COMPACT_ATOMS: atom_id res chain seq x y z
N SER A 1 6.03 -4.48 9.89
CA SER A 1 4.56 -4.45 9.86
C SER A 1 3.98 -5.30 8.74
N HIS A 2 4.36 -5.12 7.46
CA HIS A 2 3.90 -5.98 6.35
C HIS A 2 4.25 -7.45 6.56
N GLN A 3 5.44 -7.73 7.11
CA GLN A 3 5.85 -9.09 7.48
C GLN A 3 4.86 -9.74 8.46
N LYS A 4 4.38 -9.00 9.47
CA LYS A 4 3.41 -9.54 10.44
C LYS A 4 2.08 -9.92 9.81
N ILE A 5 1.61 -9.15 8.84
CA ILE A 5 0.40 -9.46 8.08
C ILE A 5 0.61 -10.79 7.34
N MET A 6 1.68 -10.91 6.56
CA MET A 6 1.93 -12.13 5.79
C MET A 6 2.17 -13.36 6.68
N GLN A 7 2.94 -13.20 7.77
CA GLN A 7 3.17 -14.26 8.75
C GLN A 7 1.87 -14.74 9.42
N SER A 8 0.95 -13.82 9.75
CA SER A 8 -0.34 -14.20 10.34
C SER A 8 -1.23 -15.00 9.37
N LEU A 9 -1.02 -14.82 8.07
CA LEU A 9 -1.69 -15.57 7.01
C LEU A 9 -0.97 -16.88 6.65
N GLY A 10 0.09 -17.25 7.37
CA GLY A 10 0.82 -18.50 7.18
C GLY A 10 1.96 -18.43 6.16
N ALA A 11 2.29 -17.26 5.65
CA ALA A 11 3.42 -17.09 4.73
C ALA A 11 4.72 -16.73 5.49
N GLU A 12 5.85 -17.20 5.00
CA GLU A 12 7.14 -16.67 5.40
C GLU A 12 7.42 -15.38 4.63
N ALA A 13 7.71 -14.29 5.35
CA ALA A 13 7.89 -12.98 4.75
C ALA A 13 9.32 -12.47 4.91
N TYR A 14 10.00 -12.33 3.79
CA TYR A 14 11.38 -11.86 3.70
C TYR A 14 11.45 -10.47 3.06
N PRO A 15 12.05 -9.47 3.71
CA PRO A 15 12.35 -8.20 3.08
C PRO A 15 13.53 -8.38 2.13
N LEU A 16 13.32 -8.11 0.85
CA LEU A 16 14.39 -8.08 -0.16
C LEU A 16 14.63 -6.64 -0.63
N ALA A 17 15.85 -6.36 -1.03
CA ALA A 17 16.14 -5.13 -1.75
C ALA A 17 15.38 -5.12 -3.09
N TRP A 18 14.87 -3.95 -3.48
CA TRP A 18 14.01 -3.84 -4.68
C TRP A 18 14.64 -4.47 -5.93
N GLY A 19 15.93 -4.24 -6.16
CA GLY A 19 16.65 -4.79 -7.32
C GLY A 19 16.81 -6.32 -7.32
N GLU A 20 16.56 -6.99 -6.19
CA GLU A 20 16.71 -8.43 -6.04
C GLU A 20 15.39 -9.20 -6.21
N VAL A 21 14.24 -8.49 -6.18
CA VAL A 21 12.92 -9.14 -6.19
C VAL A 21 12.68 -9.91 -7.48
N TYR A 22 12.95 -9.32 -8.64
CA TYR A 22 12.75 -9.99 -9.94
C TYR A 22 13.58 -11.27 -10.05
N SER A 23 14.88 -11.19 -9.73
CA SER A 23 15.77 -12.36 -9.79
C SER A 23 15.41 -13.40 -8.73
N GLY A 24 14.98 -12.97 -7.54
CA GLY A 24 14.48 -13.86 -6.50
C GLY A 24 13.25 -14.67 -6.93
N LEU A 25 12.29 -14.02 -7.61
CA LEU A 25 11.13 -14.68 -8.21
C LEU A 25 11.53 -15.62 -9.35
N GLN A 26 12.43 -15.16 -10.23
CA GLN A 26 12.87 -15.93 -11.39
C GLN A 26 13.60 -17.23 -10.99
N THR A 27 14.39 -17.17 -9.92
CA THR A 27 15.20 -18.32 -9.44
C THR A 27 14.48 -19.16 -8.39
N GLY A 28 13.28 -18.76 -7.95
CA GLY A 28 12.51 -19.47 -6.92
C GLY A 28 13.08 -19.32 -5.50
N VAL A 29 13.89 -18.27 -5.25
CA VAL A 29 14.33 -17.91 -3.89
C VAL A 29 13.12 -17.38 -3.07
N ILE A 30 12.18 -16.72 -3.73
CA ILE A 30 10.89 -16.35 -3.21
C ILE A 30 9.78 -16.84 -4.16
N ASP A 31 8.67 -17.31 -3.60
CA ASP A 31 7.53 -17.86 -4.37
C ASP A 31 6.59 -16.76 -4.87
N GLY A 32 6.60 -15.60 -4.23
CA GLY A 32 5.70 -14.50 -4.55
C GLY A 32 6.15 -13.17 -3.95
N GLN A 33 5.43 -12.12 -4.32
CA GLN A 33 5.65 -10.76 -3.82
C GLN A 33 4.31 -10.05 -3.55
N MET A 34 4.34 -9.00 -2.78
CA MET A 34 3.19 -8.17 -2.45
C MET A 34 3.50 -6.73 -2.81
N ASN A 35 2.81 -6.20 -3.79
CA ASN A 35 2.95 -4.82 -4.24
C ASN A 35 1.62 -4.31 -4.86
N PRO A 36 1.44 -3.01 -5.02
CA PRO A 36 0.35 -2.44 -5.80
C PRO A 36 0.34 -2.97 -7.24
N VAL A 37 -0.86 -3.13 -7.83
CA VAL A 37 -1.02 -3.69 -9.18
C VAL A 37 -0.13 -3.01 -10.23
N PRO A 38 0.00 -1.67 -10.29
CA PRO A 38 0.84 -1.01 -11.29
C PRO A 38 2.35 -1.33 -11.17
N THR A 39 2.78 -1.85 -10.03
CA THR A 39 4.17 -2.29 -9.83
C THR A 39 4.48 -3.55 -10.65
N VAL A 40 3.50 -4.41 -10.87
CA VAL A 40 3.67 -5.67 -11.62
C VAL A 40 4.14 -5.43 -13.05
N PRO A 41 3.45 -4.60 -13.88
CA PRO A 41 3.95 -4.27 -15.21
C PRO A 41 5.20 -3.37 -15.19
N PHE A 42 5.32 -2.48 -14.19
CA PHE A 42 6.49 -1.61 -14.07
C PHE A 42 7.80 -2.40 -13.88
N ALA A 43 7.76 -3.46 -13.08
CA ALA A 43 8.92 -4.32 -12.78
C ALA A 43 8.96 -5.61 -13.61
N ASN A 44 8.10 -5.75 -14.62
CA ASN A 44 7.96 -6.94 -15.46
C ASN A 44 7.73 -8.25 -14.67
N PHE A 45 7.09 -8.18 -13.49
CA PHE A 45 6.87 -9.37 -12.66
C PHE A 45 5.95 -10.41 -13.33
N PHE A 46 5.13 -10.01 -14.29
CA PHE A 46 4.31 -10.93 -15.10
C PHE A 46 5.15 -11.95 -15.92
N GLU A 47 6.45 -11.69 -16.16
CA GLU A 47 7.34 -12.63 -16.85
C GLU A 47 7.76 -13.79 -15.95
N VAL A 48 7.78 -13.58 -14.63
CA VAL A 48 8.28 -14.52 -13.62
C VAL A 48 7.19 -14.98 -12.64
N GLN A 49 5.97 -14.47 -12.77
CA GLN A 49 4.80 -14.85 -11.98
C GLN A 49 3.58 -15.05 -12.85
N LYS A 50 2.95 -16.22 -12.72
CA LYS A 50 1.76 -16.60 -13.49
C LYS A 50 0.46 -16.06 -12.87
N TYR A 51 0.40 -15.94 -11.56
CA TYR A 51 -0.84 -15.65 -10.81
C TYR A 51 -0.81 -14.29 -10.17
N LEU A 52 -1.94 -13.59 -10.18
CA LEU A 52 -2.15 -12.33 -9.46
C LEU A 52 -3.47 -12.41 -8.67
N THR A 53 -3.40 -12.20 -7.36
CA THR A 53 -4.60 -12.13 -6.52
C THR A 53 -4.83 -10.70 -6.05
N LEU A 54 -6.01 -10.15 -6.36
CA LEU A 54 -6.45 -8.82 -5.92
C LEU A 54 -7.02 -8.94 -4.50
N THR A 55 -6.16 -8.75 -3.52
CA THR A 55 -6.51 -8.91 -2.10
C THR A 55 -7.06 -7.64 -1.47
N ASN A 56 -6.67 -6.46 -1.97
CA ASN A 56 -7.03 -5.13 -1.44
C ASN A 56 -6.84 -5.00 0.09
N HIS A 57 -5.78 -5.63 0.61
CA HIS A 57 -5.53 -5.73 2.05
C HIS A 57 -4.75 -4.56 2.64
N LEU A 58 -4.22 -3.68 1.79
CA LEU A 58 -3.45 -2.52 2.21
C LEU A 58 -3.91 -1.26 1.49
N PHE A 59 -4.01 -0.19 2.25
CA PHE A 59 -4.07 1.17 1.74
C PHE A 59 -2.75 1.88 2.08
N SER A 60 -2.02 2.33 1.08
CA SER A 60 -0.69 2.94 1.24
C SER A 60 -0.67 4.36 0.70
N PRO A 61 -1.05 5.36 1.51
CA PRO A 61 -0.95 6.75 1.09
C PRO A 61 0.52 7.21 1.09
N TYR A 62 0.90 7.96 0.07
CA TYR A 62 2.15 8.71 0.10
C TYR A 62 1.96 10.03 0.85
N THR A 63 2.84 10.31 1.79
CA THR A 63 2.81 11.53 2.59
C THR A 63 3.91 12.47 2.10
N LEU A 64 3.52 13.69 1.71
CA LEU A 64 4.48 14.75 1.43
C LEU A 64 4.94 15.36 2.76
N MET A 65 6.22 15.25 3.05
CA MET A 65 6.80 15.73 4.31
C MET A 65 7.90 16.76 4.06
N ILE A 66 8.04 17.69 5.01
CA ILE A 66 9.07 18.71 5.01
C ILE A 66 9.75 18.77 6.39
N ASN A 67 11.02 19.13 6.41
CA ASN A 67 11.71 19.35 7.67
C ASN A 67 11.11 20.57 8.39
N ARG A 68 10.77 20.41 9.68
CA ARG A 68 10.10 21.43 10.48
C ARG A 68 10.92 22.70 10.59
N ALA A 69 12.22 22.60 10.91
CA ALA A 69 13.08 23.78 11.07
C ALA A 69 13.24 24.55 9.75
N PHE A 70 13.31 23.84 8.61
CA PHE A 70 13.30 24.48 7.30
C PHE A 70 11.99 25.23 7.05
N TYR A 71 10.85 24.62 7.32
CA TYR A 71 9.53 25.23 7.14
C TYR A 71 9.34 26.47 8.04
N GLU A 72 9.75 26.39 9.31
CA GLU A 72 9.66 27.49 10.27
C GLU A 72 10.59 28.66 9.89
N GLY A 73 11.68 28.41 9.18
CA GLY A 73 12.60 29.43 8.66
C GLY A 73 12.10 30.19 7.44
N LEU A 74 11.03 29.71 6.78
CA LEU A 74 10.46 30.37 5.60
C LEU A 74 9.61 31.60 6.00
N SER A 75 9.61 32.62 5.14
CA SER A 75 8.65 33.73 5.21
C SER A 75 7.24 33.26 4.88
N ASP A 76 6.22 34.04 5.24
CA ASP A 76 4.82 33.71 4.95
C ASP A 76 4.55 33.60 3.45
N ALA A 77 5.19 34.41 2.63
CA ALA A 77 5.10 34.33 1.18
C ALA A 77 5.66 33.01 0.63
N GLU A 78 6.82 32.57 1.11
CA GLU A 78 7.45 31.30 0.73
C GLU A 78 6.62 30.12 1.20
N ARG A 79 6.05 30.15 2.40
CA ARG A 79 5.11 29.13 2.88
C ARG A 79 3.86 29.06 1.99
N GLY A 80 3.33 30.21 1.59
CA GLY A 80 2.18 30.27 0.65
C GLY A 80 2.49 29.58 -0.68
N VAL A 81 3.64 29.87 -1.29
CA VAL A 81 4.09 29.20 -2.53
C VAL A 81 4.24 27.69 -2.31
N LEU A 82 4.84 27.29 -1.19
CA LEU A 82 5.05 25.87 -0.86
C LEU A 82 3.72 25.11 -0.68
N HIS A 83 2.76 25.70 0.04
CA HIS A 83 1.43 25.12 0.20
C HIS A 83 0.72 24.92 -1.13
N HIS A 84 0.70 25.97 -1.96
CA HIS A 84 0.07 25.89 -3.27
C HIS A 84 0.73 24.84 -4.17
N ALA A 85 2.07 24.75 -4.16
CA ALA A 85 2.80 23.71 -4.89
C ALA A 85 2.48 22.32 -4.37
N ALA A 86 2.37 22.14 -3.05
CA ALA A 86 2.02 20.87 -2.43
C ALA A 86 0.58 20.43 -2.79
N GLU A 87 -0.39 21.33 -2.76
CA GLU A 87 -1.77 21.04 -3.18
C GLU A 87 -1.84 20.60 -4.64
N ASN A 88 -1.16 21.32 -5.53
CA ASN A 88 -1.08 20.98 -6.96
C ASN A 88 -0.41 19.61 -7.17
N CYS A 89 0.66 19.31 -6.43
CA CYS A 89 1.35 18.03 -6.45
C CYS A 89 0.42 16.88 -6.03
N VAL A 90 -0.34 17.06 -4.95
CA VAL A 90 -1.33 16.06 -4.48
C VAL A 90 -2.41 15.82 -5.51
N MET A 91 -2.99 16.87 -6.09
CA MET A 91 -4.02 16.73 -7.13
C MET A 91 -3.47 16.03 -8.39
N ALA A 92 -2.30 16.44 -8.86
CA ALA A 92 -1.65 15.82 -10.01
C ALA A 92 -1.33 14.35 -9.76
N SER A 93 -0.75 14.02 -8.60
CA SER A 93 -0.42 12.64 -8.20
C SER A 93 -1.65 11.74 -8.18
N ARG A 94 -2.76 12.20 -7.59
CA ARG A 94 -4.04 11.48 -7.57
C ARG A 94 -4.58 11.24 -8.97
N GLY A 95 -4.56 12.26 -9.83
CA GLY A 95 -5.00 12.15 -11.22
C GLY A 95 -4.15 11.17 -12.04
N VAL A 96 -2.83 11.30 -11.96
CA VAL A 96 -1.89 10.40 -12.65
C VAL A 96 -2.04 8.96 -12.18
N SER A 97 -2.19 8.72 -10.87
CA SER A 97 -2.42 7.36 -10.34
C SER A 97 -3.66 6.72 -10.96
N ARG A 98 -4.77 7.45 -11.07
CA ARG A 98 -6.00 6.95 -11.72
C ARG A 98 -5.81 6.65 -13.20
N VAL A 99 -5.08 7.49 -13.91
CA VAL A 99 -4.75 7.26 -15.32
C VAL A 99 -3.89 6.02 -15.50
N ILE A 100 -2.90 5.82 -14.64
CA ILE A 100 -2.03 4.63 -14.67
C ILE A 100 -2.86 3.37 -14.39
N GLU A 101 -3.68 3.38 -13.34
CA GLU A 101 -4.53 2.25 -12.97
C GLU A 101 -5.51 1.85 -14.08
N ALA A 102 -6.04 2.82 -14.82
CA ALA A 102 -6.99 2.62 -15.93
C ALA A 102 -6.33 2.29 -17.28
N SER A 103 -5.01 2.34 -17.38
CA SER A 103 -4.24 2.11 -18.60
C SER A 103 -3.67 0.68 -18.65
N ASP A 104 -2.97 0.38 -19.76
CA ASP A 104 -2.19 -0.87 -19.93
C ASP A 104 -1.04 -1.02 -18.90
N ARG A 105 -0.73 0.05 -18.17
CA ARG A 105 0.20 0.03 -17.03
C ARG A 105 -0.47 -0.37 -15.71
N GLY A 106 -1.78 -0.58 -15.72
CA GLY A 106 -2.57 -1.09 -14.60
C GLY A 106 -3.03 -2.54 -14.84
N LEU A 107 -4.18 -2.87 -14.29
CA LEU A 107 -4.75 -4.22 -14.35
C LEU A 107 -5.03 -4.67 -15.79
N ALA A 108 -5.48 -3.76 -16.66
CA ALA A 108 -5.83 -4.07 -18.04
C ALA A 108 -4.65 -4.71 -18.81
N GLY A 109 -3.44 -4.18 -18.64
CA GLY A 109 -2.24 -4.71 -19.30
C GLY A 109 -1.76 -6.07 -18.79
N LEU A 110 -2.36 -6.60 -17.73
CA LEU A 110 -2.02 -7.91 -17.14
C LEU A 110 -3.03 -9.01 -17.50
N MET A 111 -4.22 -8.63 -18.02
CA MET A 111 -5.32 -9.58 -18.23
C MET A 111 -4.98 -10.73 -19.18
N ASP A 112 -4.14 -10.48 -20.19
CA ASP A 112 -3.71 -11.50 -21.16
C ASP A 112 -2.36 -12.14 -20.77
N ARG A 113 -1.74 -11.73 -19.66
CA ARG A 113 -0.41 -12.15 -19.24
C ARG A 113 -0.39 -12.96 -17.95
N MET A 114 -1.41 -12.81 -17.12
CA MET A 114 -1.51 -13.45 -15.81
C MET A 114 -2.89 -14.03 -15.57
N GLU A 115 -2.97 -15.06 -14.76
CA GLU A 115 -4.25 -15.54 -14.22
C GLU A 115 -4.63 -14.68 -13.02
N ILE A 116 -5.65 -13.82 -13.21
CA ILE A 116 -6.06 -12.83 -12.22
C ILE A 116 -7.27 -13.34 -11.43
N THR A 117 -7.16 -13.33 -10.11
CA THR A 117 -8.24 -13.70 -9.18
C THR A 117 -8.54 -12.53 -8.25
N ALA A 118 -9.82 -12.23 -8.06
CA ALA A 118 -10.29 -11.30 -7.04
C ALA A 118 -10.89 -12.08 -5.86
N LEU A 119 -10.62 -11.64 -4.64
CA LEU A 119 -11.24 -12.21 -3.45
C LEU A 119 -12.71 -11.79 -3.36
N THR A 120 -13.58 -12.73 -3.00
CA THR A 120 -14.94 -12.42 -2.56
C THR A 120 -14.94 -11.66 -1.24
N ASP A 121 -16.06 -11.03 -0.88
CA ASP A 121 -16.19 -10.32 0.40
C ASP A 121 -15.99 -11.26 1.60
N ALA A 122 -16.49 -12.49 1.51
CA ALA A 122 -16.28 -13.50 2.55
C ALA A 122 -14.80 -13.87 2.71
N GLN A 123 -14.07 -14.03 1.59
CA GLN A 123 -12.63 -14.30 1.63
C GLN A 123 -11.83 -13.12 2.17
N ARG A 124 -12.17 -11.88 1.74
CA ARG A 124 -11.56 -10.66 2.30
C ARG A 124 -11.80 -10.54 3.80
N LYS A 125 -13.03 -10.81 4.23
CA LYS A 125 -13.36 -10.80 5.66
C LYS A 125 -12.55 -11.86 6.42
N ALA A 126 -12.48 -13.08 5.94
CA ALA A 126 -11.68 -14.13 6.57
C ALA A 126 -10.20 -13.77 6.69
N MET A 127 -9.63 -13.14 5.64
CA MET A 127 -8.27 -12.61 5.66
C MET A 127 -8.11 -11.49 6.69
N ALA A 128 -9.06 -10.56 6.76
CA ALA A 128 -9.04 -9.45 7.70
C ALA A 128 -9.17 -9.93 9.16
N ASP A 129 -10.03 -10.90 9.42
CA ASP A 129 -10.24 -11.48 10.76
C ASP A 129 -8.96 -12.12 11.35
N VAL A 130 -8.03 -12.53 10.50
CA VAL A 130 -6.72 -13.05 10.92
C VAL A 130 -5.66 -11.95 10.96
N ALA A 131 -5.57 -11.14 9.91
CA ALA A 131 -4.48 -10.19 9.72
C ALA A 131 -4.59 -8.94 10.59
N GLN A 132 -5.80 -8.40 10.79
CA GLN A 132 -6.01 -7.17 11.55
C GLN A 132 -5.61 -7.32 13.02
N PRO A 133 -6.07 -8.34 13.78
CA PRO A 133 -5.64 -8.51 15.17
C PRO A 133 -4.13 -8.67 15.34
N ALA A 134 -3.49 -9.40 14.42
CA ALA A 134 -2.04 -9.62 14.45
C ALA A 134 -1.26 -8.31 14.20
N PHE A 135 -1.75 -7.48 13.27
CA PHE A 135 -1.15 -6.17 12.99
C PHE A 135 -1.38 -5.16 14.12
N GLU A 136 -2.60 -5.10 14.66
CA GLU A 136 -2.93 -4.24 15.80
C GLU A 136 -2.12 -4.61 17.04
N GLY A 137 -2.02 -5.90 17.36
CA GLY A 137 -1.19 -6.40 18.45
C GLY A 137 0.26 -5.98 18.28
N HIS A 138 0.82 -6.12 17.08
CA HIS A 138 2.18 -5.67 16.79
C HIS A 138 2.39 -4.16 17.05
N ILE A 139 1.44 -3.31 16.67
CA ILE A 139 1.51 -1.87 16.94
C ILE A 139 1.49 -1.61 18.44
N ARG A 140 0.55 -2.21 19.17
CA ARG A 140 0.38 -2.00 20.62
C ARG A 140 1.56 -2.48 21.45
N GLU A 141 2.22 -3.55 21.02
CA GLU A 141 3.34 -4.16 21.73
C GLU A 141 4.69 -3.50 21.42
N ASN A 142 4.87 -2.96 20.22
CA ASN A 142 6.20 -2.58 19.72
C ASN A 142 6.35 -1.09 19.39
N LEU A 143 5.27 -0.31 19.38
CA LEU A 143 5.30 1.12 19.07
C LEU A 143 4.90 1.96 20.28
N ASP A 144 5.14 3.26 20.19
CA ASP A 144 4.84 4.19 21.27
C ASP A 144 3.33 4.50 21.42
N ALA A 145 3.00 5.18 22.53
CA ALA A 145 1.61 5.54 22.83
C ALA A 145 0.95 6.40 21.74
N LYS A 146 1.74 7.21 21.02
CA LYS A 146 1.22 8.03 19.93
C LYS A 146 0.80 7.20 18.72
N ALA A 147 1.53 6.15 18.41
CA ALA A 147 1.17 5.22 17.34
C ALA A 147 -0.13 4.46 17.69
N VAL A 148 -0.31 4.07 18.96
CA VAL A 148 -1.53 3.44 19.45
C VAL A 148 -2.73 4.39 19.36
N GLU A 149 -2.58 5.64 19.79
CA GLU A 149 -3.61 6.69 19.66
C GLU A 149 -4.03 6.88 18.19
N LEU A 150 -3.06 6.95 17.27
CA LEU A 150 -3.34 7.10 15.85
C LEU A 150 -4.05 5.87 15.25
N LEU A 151 -3.68 4.67 15.70
CA LEU A 151 -4.39 3.44 15.30
C LEU A 151 -5.86 3.48 15.71
N ASP A 152 -6.14 3.85 16.96
CA ASP A 152 -7.50 3.89 17.50
C ASP A 152 -8.33 4.99 16.83
N LEU A 153 -7.73 6.16 16.56
CA LEU A 153 -8.36 7.22 15.78
C LEU A 153 -8.68 6.74 14.35
N MET A 154 -7.72 6.12 13.65
CA MET A 154 -7.94 5.58 12.30
C MET A 154 -9.08 4.57 12.26
N LYS A 155 -9.15 3.65 13.24
CA LYS A 155 -10.24 2.66 13.32
C LYS A 155 -11.59 3.32 13.50
N THR A 156 -11.68 4.34 14.33
CA THR A 156 -12.90 5.11 14.56
C THR A 156 -13.37 5.82 13.29
N GLU A 157 -12.47 6.56 12.64
CA GLU A 157 -12.79 7.34 11.44
C GLU A 157 -13.16 6.45 10.24
N VAL A 158 -12.43 5.36 10.03
CA VAL A 158 -12.75 4.39 8.97
C VAL A 158 -14.09 3.71 9.25
N GLY A 159 -14.38 3.35 10.51
CA GLY A 159 -15.66 2.80 10.91
C GLY A 159 -16.82 3.77 10.64
N ALA A 160 -16.66 5.04 10.98
CA ALA A 160 -17.64 6.08 10.71
C ALA A 160 -17.83 6.31 9.19
N ALA A 161 -16.74 6.37 8.43
CA ALA A 161 -16.81 6.56 6.99
C ALA A 161 -17.54 5.41 6.28
N ASN A 162 -17.30 4.16 6.69
CA ASN A 162 -17.97 2.98 6.13
C ASN A 162 -19.48 2.97 6.43
N GLN A 163 -19.93 3.59 7.52
CA GLN A 163 -21.35 3.73 7.84
C GLN A 163 -22.02 4.88 7.09
N ALA A 164 -21.27 5.89 6.68
CA ALA A 164 -21.80 7.09 6.03
C ALA A 164 -22.04 6.93 4.51
N VAL A 165 -21.53 5.89 3.90
CA VAL A 165 -21.55 5.68 2.43
C VAL A 165 -22.82 4.97 1.95
N TYR A 166 -23.68 4.54 2.86
CA TYR A 166 -24.93 3.83 2.55
C TYR A 166 -26.06 4.36 3.43
#